data_bd08e802860f88fcd991674b0e579591
#
_entry.id   bd08e802860f88fcd991674b0e579591
#
_cell.length_a   1.000
_cell.length_b   1.000
_cell.length_c   1.000
_cell.angle_alpha   90.00
_cell.angle_beta   90.00
_cell.angle_gamma   90.00
#
_symmetry.space_group_name_H-M   'P 1'
#
loop_
_entity.id
_entity.type
_entity.pdbx_description
1 polymer ?
#
loop_
_entity_poly.entity_id
_entity_poly.type
_entity_poly.pdbx_seq_one_letter_code
_entity_poly.pdbx_strand_id
1 'polypeptide(L)'
;QDYFTAIKYKGDRAIIFTALINAAYSFGYDALVILGKFFHVQEEVSSQLLINRLSSIYASNRSLPNALYCVMPMYIEAGLLNRPQTGVYTKNDIEVVTPFAHELYKKSFFVNNPILNEEDYDYSEHPYFEFM
;
A
#
# COMPACT_ATOMS: atom_id res chain seq x y z
N GLN A 1 1.93 24.05 -0.60
CA GLN A 1 2.11 24.34 0.82
C GLN A 1 1.74 23.17 1.71
N ASP A 2 0.55 22.61 1.48
CA ASP A 2 0.09 21.46 2.27
C ASP A 2 1.04 20.27 2.13
N TYR A 3 1.57 20.06 0.93
CA TYR A 3 2.55 19.02 0.68
C TYR A 3 3.82 19.24 1.51
N PHE A 4 4.36 20.46 1.51
CA PHE A 4 5.59 20.74 2.26
C PHE A 4 5.40 20.60 3.76
N THR A 5 4.22 20.91 4.27
CA THR A 5 3.90 20.72 5.68
C THR A 5 3.80 19.22 6.00
N ALA A 6 3.10 18.47 5.17
CA ALA A 6 2.84 17.05 5.40
C ALA A 6 4.11 16.22 5.41
N ILE A 7 5.06 16.48 4.49
CA ILE A 7 6.27 15.66 4.39
C ILE A 7 7.24 15.83 5.55
N LYS A 8 6.99 16.79 6.43
CA LYS A 8 7.78 16.92 7.67
C LYS A 8 7.48 15.79 8.65
N TYR A 9 6.31 15.18 8.56
CA TYR A 9 5.91 14.09 9.43
C TYR A 9 6.26 12.77 8.75
N LYS A 10 6.94 11.90 9.49
CA LYS A 10 7.43 10.63 8.94
C LYS A 10 6.29 9.74 8.41
N GLY A 11 5.22 9.62 9.18
CA GLY A 11 4.07 8.81 8.77
C GLY A 11 3.35 9.38 7.56
N ASP A 12 3.16 10.69 7.54
CA ASP A 12 2.51 11.36 6.41
C ASP A 12 3.33 11.18 5.14
N ARG A 13 4.65 11.31 5.24
CA ARG A 13 5.54 11.14 4.10
C ARG A 13 5.44 9.72 3.53
N ALA A 14 5.39 8.71 4.41
CA ALA A 14 5.24 7.33 3.97
C ALA A 14 3.93 7.13 3.21
N ILE A 15 2.84 7.67 3.72
CA ILE A 15 1.51 7.56 3.11
C ILE A 15 1.44 8.33 1.78
N ILE A 16 2.03 9.51 1.72
CA ILE A 16 2.06 10.31 0.49
C ILE A 16 2.80 9.56 -0.62
N PHE A 17 4.00 9.05 -0.33
CA PHE A 17 4.77 8.35 -1.35
C PHE A 17 4.08 7.06 -1.79
N THR A 18 3.48 6.34 -0.85
CA THR A 18 2.70 5.14 -1.17
C THR A 18 1.52 5.48 -2.08
N ALA A 19 0.81 6.56 -1.79
CA ALA A 19 -0.31 7.01 -2.63
C ALA A 19 0.14 7.34 -4.05
N LEU A 20 1.28 8.02 -4.19
CA LEU A 20 1.81 8.36 -5.51
C LEU A 20 2.22 7.12 -6.30
N ILE A 21 2.89 6.17 -5.64
CA ILE A 21 3.26 4.90 -6.26
C ILE A 21 2.03 4.19 -6.79
N ASN A 22 0.99 4.08 -5.98
CA ASN A 22 -0.19 3.28 -6.30
C ASN A 22 -1.14 3.98 -7.28
N ALA A 23 -1.15 5.30 -7.30
CA ALA A 23 -1.89 6.03 -8.33
C ALA A 23 -1.28 5.83 -9.72
N ALA A 24 0.04 5.66 -9.77
CA ALA A 24 0.76 5.46 -11.03
C ALA A 24 0.89 3.99 -11.41
N TYR A 25 0.77 3.06 -10.47
CA TYR A 25 1.13 1.67 -10.67
C TYR A 25 0.12 0.75 -9.98
N SER A 26 -0.87 0.27 -10.74
CA SER A 26 -1.98 -0.51 -10.19
C SER A 26 -1.55 -1.85 -9.59
N PHE A 27 -0.45 -2.44 -10.07
CA PHE A 27 0.09 -3.65 -9.47
C PHE A 27 0.46 -3.41 -8.00
N GLY A 28 1.06 -2.26 -7.71
CA GLY A 28 1.39 -1.89 -6.33
C GLY A 28 0.16 -1.78 -5.46
N TYR A 29 -0.91 -1.19 -6.00
CA TYR A 29 -2.18 -1.11 -5.30
C TYR A 29 -2.69 -2.52 -4.94
N ASP A 30 -2.72 -3.43 -5.92
CA ASP A 30 -3.18 -4.79 -5.69
C ASP A 30 -2.35 -5.52 -4.63
N ALA A 31 -1.03 -5.34 -4.68
CA ALA A 31 -0.13 -5.93 -3.69
C ALA A 31 -0.44 -5.42 -2.28
N LEU A 32 -0.69 -4.12 -2.13
CA LEU A 32 -1.00 -3.56 -0.81
C LEU A 32 -2.37 -3.97 -0.30
N VAL A 33 -3.35 -4.14 -1.17
CA VAL A 33 -4.66 -4.66 -0.75
C VAL A 33 -4.50 -6.05 -0.14
N ILE A 34 -3.73 -6.92 -0.79
CA ILE A 34 -3.48 -8.26 -0.29
C ILE A 34 -2.70 -8.22 1.02
N LEU A 35 -1.65 -7.40 1.08
CA LEU A 35 -0.87 -7.22 2.30
C LEU A 35 -1.75 -6.74 3.45
N GLY A 36 -2.64 -5.79 3.18
CA GLY A 36 -3.56 -5.27 4.20
C GLY A 36 -4.47 -6.34 4.77
N LYS A 37 -4.95 -7.24 3.92
CA LYS A 37 -5.74 -8.38 4.39
C LYS A 37 -4.95 -9.27 5.34
N PHE A 38 -3.69 -9.57 5.00
CA PHE A 38 -2.85 -10.40 5.85
C PHE A 38 -2.46 -9.69 7.14
N PHE A 39 -2.07 -8.41 7.05
CA PHE A 39 -1.65 -7.66 8.23
C PHE A 39 -2.78 -7.40 9.23
N HIS A 40 -4.03 -7.51 8.77
CA HIS A 40 -5.17 -7.39 9.68
C HIS A 40 -5.18 -8.53 10.71
N VAL A 41 -4.64 -9.69 10.36
CA VAL A 41 -4.70 -10.90 11.20
C VAL A 41 -3.33 -11.45 11.60
N GLN A 42 -2.24 -10.94 11.05
CA GLN A 42 -0.89 -11.42 11.39
C GLN A 42 0.14 -10.31 11.26
N GLU A 43 1.25 -10.44 11.98
CA GLU A 43 2.27 -9.40 12.02
C GLU A 43 3.29 -9.50 10.88
N GLU A 44 3.52 -10.70 10.37
CA GLU A 44 4.50 -10.95 9.32
C GLU A 44 3.83 -11.59 8.13
N VAL A 45 4.27 -11.19 6.93
CA VAL A 45 3.79 -11.77 5.67
C VAL A 45 4.99 -12.16 4.84
N SER A 46 5.03 -13.42 4.37
CA SER A 46 6.10 -13.87 3.50
C SER A 46 5.86 -13.44 2.05
N SER A 47 6.95 -13.23 1.32
CA SER A 47 6.85 -12.93 -0.11
C SER A 47 6.19 -14.08 -0.87
N GLN A 48 6.41 -15.33 -0.45
CA GLN A 48 5.81 -16.48 -1.10
C GLN A 48 4.28 -16.48 -0.95
N LEU A 49 3.78 -16.14 0.24
CA LEU A 49 2.34 -16.04 0.47
C LEU A 49 1.73 -14.94 -0.40
N LEU A 50 2.42 -13.81 -0.49
CA LEU A 50 1.98 -12.69 -1.32
C LEU A 50 1.95 -13.07 -2.80
N ILE A 51 3.00 -13.75 -3.29
CA ILE A 51 3.07 -14.22 -4.67
C ILE A 51 1.93 -15.19 -4.98
N ASN A 52 1.68 -16.14 -4.06
CA ASN A 52 0.61 -17.13 -4.25
C ASN A 52 -0.75 -16.45 -4.39
N ARG A 53 -1.02 -15.44 -3.59
CA ARG A 53 -2.28 -14.70 -3.67
C ARG A 53 -2.38 -13.88 -4.94
N LEU A 54 -1.30 -13.18 -5.30
CA LEU A 54 -1.30 -12.39 -6.54
C LEU A 54 -1.44 -13.26 -7.77
N SER A 55 -0.93 -14.49 -7.74
CA SER A 55 -1.07 -15.43 -8.84
C SER A 55 -2.53 -15.74 -9.17
N SER A 56 -3.42 -15.71 -8.18
CA SER A 56 -4.83 -15.94 -8.41
C SER A 56 -5.49 -14.78 -9.17
N ILE A 57 -4.91 -13.57 -9.08
CA ILE A 57 -5.41 -12.39 -9.78
C ILE A 57 -4.77 -12.28 -11.17
N TYR A 58 -3.47 -12.52 -11.27
CA TYR A 58 -2.68 -12.30 -12.46
C TYR A 58 -2.40 -13.57 -13.27
N ALA A 59 -3.06 -14.67 -12.96
CA ALA A 59 -3.11 -15.90 -13.76
C ALA A 59 -1.73 -16.45 -14.17
N SER A 60 -0.88 -16.80 -13.19
CA SER A 60 0.41 -17.47 -13.44
C SER A 60 1.39 -16.68 -14.31
N ASN A 61 1.28 -15.36 -14.30
CA ASN A 61 2.19 -14.51 -15.07
C ASN A 61 3.63 -14.70 -14.56
N ARG A 62 4.54 -15.08 -15.46
CA ARG A 62 5.95 -15.32 -15.12
C ARG A 62 6.68 -14.07 -14.63
N SER A 63 6.20 -12.89 -15.01
CA SER A 63 6.80 -11.64 -14.58
C SER A 63 6.37 -11.21 -13.19
N LEU A 64 5.43 -11.93 -12.57
CA LEU A 64 4.88 -11.57 -11.26
C LEU A 64 5.95 -11.43 -10.16
N PRO A 65 6.88 -12.40 -9.98
CA PRO A 65 7.92 -12.23 -8.97
C PRO A 65 8.79 -10.99 -9.22
N ASN A 66 9.11 -10.71 -10.49
CA ASN A 66 9.92 -9.54 -10.83
C ASN A 66 9.17 -8.25 -10.55
N ALA A 67 7.88 -8.18 -10.84
CA ALA A 67 7.06 -7.02 -10.52
C ALA A 67 7.04 -6.77 -9.02
N LEU A 68 6.93 -7.82 -8.23
CA LEU A 68 6.95 -7.71 -6.77
C LEU A 68 8.30 -7.23 -6.27
N TYR A 69 9.39 -7.77 -6.83
CA TYR A 69 10.74 -7.34 -6.47
C TYR A 69 11.02 -5.88 -6.84
N CYS A 70 10.25 -5.32 -7.78
CA CYS A 70 10.37 -3.90 -8.11
C CYS A 70 9.58 -3.02 -7.16
N VAL A 71 8.37 -3.41 -6.78
CA VAL A 71 7.50 -2.53 -6.00
C VAL A 71 7.75 -2.59 -4.50
N MET A 72 8.08 -3.77 -3.96
CA MET A 72 8.24 -3.91 -2.50
C MET A 72 9.37 -3.03 -1.94
N PRO A 73 10.55 -2.92 -2.60
CA PRO A 73 11.57 -1.99 -2.13
C PRO A 73 11.08 -0.54 -2.07
N MET A 74 10.17 -0.14 -2.96
CA MET A 74 9.63 1.21 -2.95
C MET A 74 8.84 1.49 -1.68
N TYR A 75 8.06 0.52 -1.21
CA TYR A 75 7.30 0.67 0.04
C TYR A 75 8.21 0.68 1.26
N ILE A 76 9.30 -0.08 1.21
CA ILE A 76 10.29 -0.09 2.30
C ILE A 76 10.99 1.28 2.34
N GLU A 77 11.40 1.79 1.19
CA GLU A 77 12.05 3.09 1.08
C GLU A 77 11.12 4.22 1.53
N ALA A 78 9.84 4.12 1.20
CA ALA A 78 8.84 5.09 1.62
C ALA A 78 8.59 5.09 3.12
N GLY A 79 8.94 4.00 3.82
CA GLY A 79 8.71 3.88 5.26
C GLY A 79 7.39 3.21 5.63
N LEU A 80 6.68 2.66 4.66
CA LEU A 80 5.42 1.96 4.91
C LEU A 80 5.63 0.57 5.48
N LEU A 81 6.61 -0.13 4.94
CA LEU A 81 6.90 -1.52 5.29
C LEU A 81 8.33 -1.65 5.78
N ASN A 82 8.58 -2.76 6.48
CA ASN A 82 9.91 -3.16 6.88
C ASN A 82 10.15 -4.59 6.42
N ARG A 83 11.41 -4.94 6.22
CA ARG A 83 11.83 -6.29 5.85
C ARG A 83 12.85 -6.79 6.87
N PRO A 84 12.37 -7.42 7.97
CA PRO A 84 13.28 -7.87 9.04
C PRO A 84 14.23 -8.96 8.59
N GLN A 85 13.85 -9.75 7.57
CA GLN A 85 14.73 -10.72 6.94
C GLN A 85 14.25 -10.94 5.51
N THR A 86 15.10 -11.57 4.69
CA THR A 86 14.78 -11.84 3.29
C THR A 86 13.47 -12.61 3.19
N GLY A 87 12.57 -12.11 2.35
CA GLY A 87 11.30 -12.78 2.07
C GLY A 87 10.23 -12.59 3.13
N VAL A 88 10.44 -11.73 4.13
CA VAL A 88 9.45 -11.47 5.18
C VAL A 88 9.24 -9.96 5.31
N TYR A 89 7.97 -9.56 5.37
CA TYR A 89 7.58 -8.16 5.49
C TYR A 89 6.76 -7.92 6.74
N THR A 90 6.96 -6.76 7.34
CA THR A 90 6.14 -6.26 8.45
C THR A 90 5.68 -4.84 8.08
N LYS A 91 4.57 -4.41 8.65
CA LYS A 91 4.15 -3.02 8.45
C LYS A 91 4.67 -2.16 9.58
N ASN A 92 5.05 -0.93 9.26
CA ASN A 92 5.46 0.04 10.26
C ASN A 92 4.23 0.67 10.92
N ASP A 93 4.39 1.08 12.17
CA ASP A 93 3.37 1.88 12.84
C ASP A 93 3.38 3.28 12.24
N ILE A 94 2.27 3.67 11.66
CA ILE A 94 2.15 4.94 10.97
C ILE A 94 1.06 5.78 11.60
N GLU A 95 1.43 7.01 11.99
CA GLU A 95 0.47 8.00 12.44
C GLU A 95 0.38 9.08 11.37
N VAL A 96 -0.83 9.28 10.85
CA VAL A 96 -1.09 10.31 9.85
C VAL A 96 -1.59 11.56 10.56
N VAL A 97 -0.86 12.66 10.42
CA VAL A 97 -1.11 13.91 11.13
C VAL A 97 -1.92 14.89 10.30
N THR A 98 -1.67 14.98 9.00
CA THR A 98 -2.28 16.00 8.15
C THR A 98 -3.43 15.46 7.33
N PRO A 99 -4.47 16.29 7.08
CA PRO A 99 -5.54 15.90 6.16
C PRO A 99 -5.03 15.69 4.74
N PHE A 100 -3.98 16.39 4.34
CA PHE A 100 -3.41 16.28 3.00
C PHE A 100 -2.97 14.83 2.69
N ALA A 101 -2.23 14.21 3.60
CA ALA A 101 -1.76 12.84 3.40
C ALA A 101 -2.93 11.86 3.31
N HIS A 102 -3.90 12.00 4.22
CA HIS A 102 -5.09 11.16 4.22
C HIS A 102 -5.87 11.29 2.91
N GLU A 103 -6.09 12.52 2.44
CA GLU A 103 -6.84 12.77 1.21
C GLU A 103 -6.11 12.22 -0.01
N LEU A 104 -4.80 12.36 -0.07
CA LEU A 104 -4.03 11.85 -1.19
C LEU A 104 -4.09 10.32 -1.25
N TYR A 105 -3.99 9.66 -0.10
CA TYR A 105 -4.09 8.20 -0.02
C TYR A 105 -5.48 7.74 -0.45
N LYS A 106 -6.51 8.42 0.04
CA LYS A 106 -7.89 8.16 -0.36
C LYS A 106 -8.07 8.30 -1.88
N LYS A 107 -7.49 9.35 -2.47
CA LYS A 107 -7.55 9.54 -3.92
C LYS A 107 -6.87 8.41 -4.69
N SER A 108 -5.75 7.90 -4.19
CA SER A 108 -5.09 6.76 -4.83
C SER A 108 -5.97 5.52 -4.82
N PHE A 109 -6.78 5.34 -3.77
CA PHE A 109 -7.75 4.26 -3.69
C PHE A 109 -8.80 4.40 -4.80
N PHE A 110 -9.39 5.58 -4.95
CA PHE A 110 -10.45 5.78 -5.94
C PHE A 110 -9.94 5.80 -7.38
N VAL A 111 -8.68 6.18 -7.61
CA VAL A 111 -8.04 6.04 -8.92
C VAL A 111 -8.01 4.57 -9.32
N ASN A 112 -7.78 3.66 -8.38
CA ASN A 112 -7.75 2.23 -8.63
C ASN A 112 -9.14 1.57 -8.58
N ASN A 113 -10.17 2.30 -8.21
CA ASN A 113 -11.54 1.82 -8.10
C ASN A 113 -12.51 2.84 -8.74
N PRO A 114 -12.38 3.09 -10.05
CA PRO A 114 -13.11 4.19 -10.70
C PRO A 114 -14.63 3.98 -10.73
N ILE A 115 -15.11 2.74 -10.52
CA ILE A 115 -16.55 2.46 -10.49
C ILE A 115 -17.18 2.92 -9.17
N LEU A 116 -16.40 2.97 -8.09
CA LEU A 116 -16.90 3.36 -6.78
C LEU A 116 -17.12 4.87 -6.72
N ASN A 117 -18.23 5.26 -6.07
CA ASN A 117 -18.52 6.68 -5.86
C ASN A 117 -17.84 7.14 -4.57
N GLU A 118 -16.93 8.10 -4.70
CA GLU A 118 -16.14 8.63 -3.59
C GLU A 118 -17.03 9.20 -2.47
N GLU A 119 -18.19 9.74 -2.81
CA GLU A 119 -19.09 10.33 -1.83
C GLU A 119 -19.90 9.31 -1.05
N ASP A 120 -20.19 8.17 -1.66
CA ASP A 120 -21.11 7.18 -1.09
C ASP A 120 -20.41 5.96 -0.49
N TYR A 121 -19.22 5.62 -0.98
CA TYR A 121 -18.53 4.41 -0.58
C TYR A 121 -17.78 4.62 0.73
N ASP A 122 -18.08 3.78 1.72
CA ASP A 122 -17.31 3.78 2.98
C ASP A 122 -16.06 2.92 2.82
N TYR A 123 -14.94 3.58 2.66
CA TYR A 123 -13.66 2.91 2.42
C TYR A 123 -12.90 2.55 3.71
N SER A 124 -13.37 2.99 4.86
CA SER A 124 -12.60 2.95 6.11
C SER A 124 -12.19 1.55 6.54
N GLU A 125 -12.98 0.54 6.21
CA GLU A 125 -12.68 -0.85 6.55
C GLU A 125 -11.98 -1.61 5.42
N HIS A 126 -11.70 -0.95 4.30
CA HIS A 126 -11.05 -1.60 3.18
C HIS A 126 -9.60 -1.92 3.52
N PRO A 127 -9.08 -3.12 3.14
CA PRO A 127 -7.71 -3.53 3.47
C PRO A 127 -6.62 -2.54 3.06
N TYR A 128 -6.86 -1.75 2.02
CA TYR A 128 -5.91 -0.74 1.58
C TYR A 128 -5.60 0.29 2.68
N PHE A 129 -6.53 0.49 3.61
CA PHE A 129 -6.40 1.45 4.69
C PHE A 129 -5.86 0.84 5.99
N GLU A 130 -5.43 -0.42 5.94
CA GLU A 130 -4.84 -1.09 7.10
C GLU A 130 -3.54 -0.41 7.56
N PHE A 131 -2.89 0.33 6.68
CA PHE A 131 -1.55 0.89 6.93
C PHE A 131 -1.56 2.22 7.67
N MET A 132 -2.73 2.80 7.94
CA MET A 132 -2.79 4.10 8.60
C MET A 132 -3.84 4.17 9.69
#